data_588f3273aff05d1c9adb43ddc893a6ed
#
_entry.id   588f3273aff05d1c9adb43ddc893a6ed
#
_cell.length_a   1.000
_cell.length_b   1.000
_cell.length_c   1.000
_cell.angle_alpha   90.00
_cell.angle_beta   90.00
_cell.angle_gamma   90.00
#
_symmetry.space_group_name_H-M   'P 1'
#
loop_
_entity.id
_entity.type
_entity.pdbx_description
1 polymer ?
#
loop_
_entity_poly.entity_id
_entity_poly.type
_entity_poly.pdbx_seq_one_letter_code
_entity_poly.pdbx_strand_id
1 'polypeptide(L)'
;MSFNTQIRLFQLFVQVMGIVGIGYLFYSQEWYWLWTTLVAYIIIGPVSIGLTLHRLLTHRTFATYVWLENVLSLITVYATLGPTISWVGLHRYHHANSDSETDPHSPAQHGWFTAWTGIGWEIPKIPLAYVKDLMRNPIHKFISNHYFKILLGTILLITIINPILVLFIYFLPTALAFHGVNAINVFG
;
A
#
# COMPACT_ATOMS: atom_id res chain seq x y z
N MET A 1 -12.49 -12.49 11.54
CA MET A 1 -12.29 -11.07 11.13
C MET A 1 -12.07 -11.06 9.64
N SER A 2 -12.75 -10.17 8.89
CA SER A 2 -12.59 -10.09 7.42
C SER A 2 -11.18 -9.62 7.05
N PHE A 3 -10.71 -9.95 5.84
CA PHE A 3 -9.41 -9.49 5.34
C PHE A 3 -9.31 -7.96 5.30
N ASN A 4 -10.39 -7.28 4.89
CA ASN A 4 -10.45 -5.81 4.87
C ASN A 4 -10.30 -5.21 6.27
N THR A 5 -10.92 -5.81 7.27
CA THR A 5 -10.76 -5.37 8.67
C THR A 5 -9.31 -5.54 9.14
N GLN A 6 -8.68 -6.66 8.78
CA GLN A 6 -7.27 -6.91 9.13
C GLN A 6 -6.33 -5.87 8.53
N ILE A 7 -6.50 -5.55 7.23
CA ILE A 7 -5.72 -4.52 6.55
C ILE A 7 -5.88 -3.16 7.23
N ARG A 8 -7.13 -2.76 7.54
CA ARG A 8 -7.38 -1.45 8.17
C ARG A 8 -6.77 -1.33 9.56
N LEU A 9 -6.92 -2.36 10.39
CA LEU A 9 -6.30 -2.38 11.71
C LEU A 9 -4.77 -2.33 11.60
N PHE A 10 -4.22 -3.03 10.62
CA PHE A 10 -2.80 -3.00 10.39
C PHE A 10 -2.32 -1.65 9.85
N GLN A 11 -3.07 -1.00 8.96
CA GLN A 11 -2.79 0.37 8.51
C GLN A 11 -2.80 1.35 9.69
N LEU A 12 -3.79 1.27 10.59
CA LEU A 12 -3.82 2.10 11.80
C LEU A 12 -2.59 1.85 12.69
N PHE A 13 -2.21 0.61 12.88
CA PHE A 13 -0.99 0.25 13.61
C PHE A 13 0.26 0.86 12.96
N VAL A 14 0.37 0.82 11.63
CA VAL A 14 1.47 1.47 10.88
C VAL A 14 1.51 2.97 11.15
N GLN A 15 0.37 3.67 11.19
CA GLN A 15 0.32 5.10 11.50
C GLN A 15 0.84 5.38 12.91
N VAL A 16 0.39 4.61 13.90
CA VAL A 16 0.85 4.74 15.29
C VAL A 16 2.36 4.53 15.39
N MET A 17 2.88 3.48 14.75
CA MET A 17 4.33 3.19 14.75
C MET A 17 5.14 4.23 13.98
N GLY A 18 4.57 4.85 12.94
CA GLY A 18 5.16 5.98 12.25
C GLY A 18 5.35 7.19 13.18
N ILE A 19 4.32 7.49 14.00
CA ILE A 19 4.41 8.54 15.04
C ILE A 19 5.48 8.19 16.10
N VAL A 20 5.56 6.93 16.52
CA VAL A 20 6.63 6.45 17.43
C VAL A 20 8.00 6.68 16.82
N GLY A 21 8.18 6.41 15.51
CA GLY A 21 9.42 6.68 14.78
C GLY A 21 9.80 8.16 14.81
N ILE A 22 8.83 9.06 14.59
CA ILE A 22 9.05 10.51 14.69
C ILE A 22 9.47 10.88 16.13
N GLY A 23 8.75 10.38 17.13
CA GLY A 23 9.09 10.61 18.54
C GLY A 23 10.51 10.15 18.89
N TYR A 24 10.91 8.98 18.37
CA TYR A 24 12.28 8.47 18.55
C TYR A 24 13.34 9.40 17.94
N LEU A 25 13.12 9.96 16.75
CA LEU A 25 14.05 10.92 16.13
C LEU A 25 14.30 12.14 17.02
N PHE A 26 13.25 12.70 17.60
CA PHE A 26 13.37 13.85 18.49
C PHE A 26 14.01 13.49 19.83
N TYR A 27 13.79 12.29 20.34
CA TYR A 27 14.39 11.80 21.57
C TYR A 27 15.87 11.48 21.41
N SER A 28 16.23 10.70 20.38
CA SER A 28 17.59 10.21 20.18
C SER A 28 18.51 11.22 19.50
N GLN A 29 17.94 12.19 18.73
CA GLN A 29 18.67 13.12 17.86
C GLN A 29 19.47 12.41 16.76
N GLU A 30 19.15 11.15 16.44
CA GLU A 30 19.83 10.33 15.44
C GLU A 30 19.25 10.59 14.04
N TRP A 31 19.45 11.81 13.52
CA TRP A 31 18.85 12.31 12.26
C TRP A 31 19.29 11.54 11.01
N TYR A 32 20.32 10.70 11.07
CA TYR A 32 20.73 9.84 9.96
C TYR A 32 19.65 8.82 9.56
N TRP A 33 18.71 8.47 10.46
CA TRP A 33 17.56 7.63 10.14
C TRP A 33 16.63 8.23 9.07
N LEU A 34 16.69 9.55 8.84
CA LEU A 34 15.94 10.19 7.77
C LEU A 34 16.38 9.72 6.38
N TRP A 35 17.66 9.40 6.19
CA TRP A 35 18.16 8.84 4.94
C TRP A 35 17.61 7.43 4.70
N THR A 36 17.57 6.58 5.73
CA THR A 36 16.94 5.25 5.66
C THR A 36 15.46 5.39 5.31
N THR A 37 14.75 6.30 5.97
CA THR A 37 13.35 6.59 5.70
C THR A 37 13.13 7.09 4.27
N LEU A 38 13.98 7.98 3.76
CA LEU A 38 13.87 8.52 2.40
C LEU A 38 14.03 7.41 1.35
N VAL A 39 15.04 6.57 1.48
CA VAL A 39 15.27 5.44 0.55
C VAL A 39 14.09 4.47 0.59
N ALA A 40 13.64 4.09 1.78
CA ALA A 40 12.49 3.20 1.95
C ALA A 40 11.18 3.83 1.42
N TYR A 41 10.98 5.14 1.64
CA TYR A 41 9.85 5.88 1.09
C TYR A 41 9.82 5.86 -0.44
N ILE A 42 10.96 6.04 -1.11
CA ILE A 42 11.06 5.96 -2.57
C ILE A 42 10.65 4.57 -3.06
N ILE A 43 11.07 3.51 -2.36
CA ILE A 43 10.72 2.13 -2.72
C ILE A 43 9.23 1.86 -2.48
N ILE A 44 8.69 2.26 -1.33
CA ILE A 44 7.31 1.97 -0.92
C ILE A 44 6.30 2.87 -1.65
N GLY A 45 6.53 4.16 -1.74
CA GLY A 45 5.65 5.11 -2.41
C GLY A 45 5.83 5.10 -3.93
N PRO A 46 6.82 5.84 -4.47
CA PRO A 46 7.02 5.98 -5.91
C PRO A 46 7.15 4.65 -6.67
N VAL A 47 7.97 3.71 -6.19
CA VAL A 47 8.22 2.45 -6.91
C VAL A 47 7.08 1.46 -6.72
N SER A 48 6.62 1.19 -5.49
CA SER A 48 5.56 0.21 -5.27
C SER A 48 4.20 0.72 -5.74
N ILE A 49 3.80 1.92 -5.31
CA ILE A 49 2.46 2.44 -5.59
C ILE A 49 2.44 3.08 -6.96
N GLY A 50 3.27 4.10 -7.19
CA GLY A 50 3.24 4.91 -8.41
C GLY A 50 3.65 4.11 -9.65
N LEU A 51 4.81 3.48 -9.62
CA LEU A 51 5.32 2.75 -10.78
C LEU A 51 4.65 1.39 -10.94
N THR A 52 4.60 0.57 -9.88
CA THR A 52 4.18 -0.82 -10.00
C THR A 52 2.66 -0.97 -9.98
N LEU A 53 2.01 -0.63 -8.88
CA LEU A 53 0.55 -0.83 -8.79
C LEU A 53 -0.20 0.03 -9.80
N HIS A 54 0.14 1.31 -9.90
CA HIS A 54 -0.59 2.26 -10.72
C HIS A 54 -0.21 2.13 -12.20
N ARG A 55 1.04 2.40 -12.59
CA ARG A 55 1.43 2.48 -14.01
C ARG A 55 1.62 1.12 -14.66
N LEU A 56 2.33 0.17 -14.02
CA LEU A 56 2.61 -1.13 -14.61
C LEU A 56 1.38 -2.05 -14.59
N LEU A 57 0.77 -2.27 -13.42
CA LEU A 57 -0.28 -3.28 -13.25
C LEU A 57 -1.68 -2.76 -13.58
N THR A 58 -2.01 -1.52 -13.23
CA THR A 58 -3.35 -0.94 -13.48
C THR A 58 -3.46 -0.40 -14.91
N HIS A 59 -2.68 0.62 -15.25
CA HIS A 59 -2.80 1.33 -16.51
C HIS A 59 -2.01 0.70 -17.66
N ARG A 60 -1.07 -0.23 -17.36
CA ARG A 60 -0.23 -0.89 -18.36
C ARG A 60 0.44 0.10 -19.32
N THR A 61 0.93 1.21 -18.78
CA THR A 61 1.58 2.28 -19.54
C THR A 61 2.90 1.86 -20.14
N PHE A 62 3.49 0.77 -19.65
CA PHE A 62 4.69 0.14 -20.16
C PHE A 62 4.66 -1.37 -19.85
N ALA A 63 5.52 -2.12 -20.55
CA ALA A 63 5.74 -3.54 -20.30
C ALA A 63 7.15 -3.77 -19.78
N THR A 64 7.34 -4.87 -19.05
CA THR A 64 8.65 -5.27 -18.53
C THR A 64 8.82 -6.80 -18.61
N TYR A 65 9.99 -7.29 -18.25
CA TYR A 65 10.24 -8.72 -18.14
C TYR A 65 9.41 -9.34 -17.00
N VAL A 66 8.93 -10.57 -17.19
CA VAL A 66 8.09 -11.26 -16.19
C VAL A 66 8.78 -11.36 -14.83
N TRP A 67 10.08 -11.63 -14.79
CA TRP A 67 10.82 -11.71 -13.54
C TRP A 67 10.84 -10.37 -12.80
N LEU A 68 10.98 -9.26 -13.54
CA LEU A 68 10.98 -7.90 -12.94
C LEU A 68 9.58 -7.52 -12.46
N GLU A 69 8.52 -7.83 -13.23
CA GLU A 69 7.13 -7.66 -12.78
C GLU A 69 6.88 -8.43 -11.48
N ASN A 70 7.39 -9.66 -11.37
CA ASN A 70 7.24 -10.48 -10.17
C ASN A 70 7.95 -9.88 -8.96
N VAL A 71 9.18 -9.40 -9.12
CA VAL A 71 9.94 -8.74 -8.04
C VAL A 71 9.24 -7.45 -7.61
N LEU A 72 8.88 -6.61 -8.55
CA LEU A 72 8.15 -5.36 -8.27
C LEU A 72 6.82 -5.64 -7.58
N SER A 73 6.07 -6.66 -8.02
CA SER A 73 4.81 -7.06 -7.37
C SER A 73 4.98 -7.53 -5.94
N LEU A 74 6.07 -8.24 -5.61
CA LEU A 74 6.39 -8.62 -4.23
C LEU A 74 6.68 -7.39 -3.35
N ILE A 75 7.40 -6.41 -3.88
CA ILE A 75 7.71 -5.18 -3.15
C ILE A 75 6.42 -4.40 -2.79
N THR A 76 5.35 -4.50 -3.59
CA THR A 76 4.08 -3.81 -3.29
C THR A 76 3.41 -4.25 -2.00
N VAL A 77 3.76 -5.43 -1.45
CA VAL A 77 3.24 -5.91 -0.17
C VAL A 77 3.54 -4.92 0.95
N TYR A 78 4.70 -4.25 0.87
CA TYR A 78 5.15 -3.30 1.89
C TYR A 78 4.45 -1.94 1.85
N ALA A 79 3.72 -1.63 0.78
CA ALA A 79 2.87 -0.44 0.73
C ALA A 79 1.64 -0.52 1.65
N THR A 80 1.30 -1.71 2.15
CA THR A 80 0.18 -1.98 3.07
C THR A 80 -1.20 -1.55 2.51
N LEU A 81 -1.34 -1.58 1.19
CA LEU A 81 -2.58 -1.25 0.49
C LEU A 81 -3.39 -2.48 0.07
N GLY A 82 -2.96 -3.67 0.50
CA GLY A 82 -3.54 -4.96 0.12
C GLY A 82 -2.80 -5.64 -1.04
N PRO A 83 -3.19 -6.89 -1.37
CA PRO A 83 -2.61 -7.63 -2.46
C PRO A 83 -2.83 -6.95 -3.82
N THR A 84 -1.93 -7.19 -4.76
CA THR A 84 -1.97 -6.62 -6.12
C THR A 84 -3.31 -6.81 -6.81
N ILE A 85 -3.92 -8.02 -6.73
CA ILE A 85 -5.23 -8.30 -7.34
C ILE A 85 -6.31 -7.38 -6.75
N SER A 86 -6.35 -7.23 -5.44
CA SER A 86 -7.36 -6.41 -4.76
C SER A 86 -7.21 -4.93 -5.08
N TRP A 87 -5.98 -4.42 -4.98
CA TRP A 87 -5.71 -3.00 -5.23
C TRP A 87 -5.95 -2.60 -6.68
N VAL A 88 -5.38 -3.37 -7.62
CA VAL A 88 -5.53 -3.09 -9.06
C VAL A 88 -6.99 -3.21 -9.50
N GLY A 89 -7.69 -4.22 -9.00
CA GLY A 89 -9.11 -4.40 -9.28
C GLY A 89 -9.93 -3.19 -8.82
N LEU A 90 -9.71 -2.74 -7.59
CA LEU A 90 -10.40 -1.60 -7.02
C LEU A 90 -10.08 -0.31 -7.81
N HIS A 91 -8.81 -0.08 -8.15
CA HIS A 91 -8.38 1.12 -8.85
C HIS A 91 -8.90 1.18 -10.30
N ARG A 92 -8.92 0.04 -11.02
CA ARG A 92 -9.57 -0.06 -12.34
C ARG A 92 -11.08 0.15 -12.26
N TYR A 93 -11.72 -0.35 -11.20
CA TYR A 93 -13.14 -0.13 -10.97
C TYR A 93 -13.44 1.34 -10.69
N HIS A 94 -12.61 2.01 -9.88
CA HIS A 94 -12.68 3.45 -9.67
C HIS A 94 -12.60 4.21 -11.00
N HIS A 95 -11.59 3.98 -11.83
CA HIS A 95 -11.48 4.65 -13.14
C HIS A 95 -12.67 4.41 -14.08
N ALA A 96 -13.29 3.23 -14.01
CA ALA A 96 -14.48 2.92 -14.81
C ALA A 96 -15.77 3.57 -14.29
N ASN A 97 -15.77 4.03 -13.03
CA ASN A 97 -16.94 4.58 -12.35
C ASN A 97 -16.65 5.93 -11.68
N SER A 98 -15.60 6.62 -12.09
CA SER A 98 -15.19 7.89 -11.46
C SER A 98 -16.38 8.85 -11.33
N ASP A 99 -16.50 9.44 -10.14
CA ASP A 99 -17.55 10.41 -9.77
C ASP A 99 -19.00 9.89 -9.78
N SER A 100 -19.19 8.60 -10.08
CA SER A 100 -20.53 7.96 -9.96
C SER A 100 -20.84 7.59 -8.49
N GLU A 101 -22.10 7.24 -8.21
CA GLU A 101 -22.53 6.77 -6.90
C GLU A 101 -21.82 5.47 -6.45
N THR A 102 -21.25 4.73 -7.40
CA THR A 102 -20.53 3.47 -7.15
C THR A 102 -19.03 3.65 -7.09
N ASP A 103 -18.52 4.87 -7.23
CA ASP A 103 -17.08 5.15 -7.14
C ASP A 103 -16.54 4.90 -5.72
N PRO A 104 -15.65 3.90 -5.55
CA PRO A 104 -15.16 3.57 -4.22
C PRO A 104 -14.19 4.59 -3.64
N HIS A 105 -13.66 5.51 -4.43
CA HIS A 105 -12.65 6.48 -3.99
C HIS A 105 -13.17 7.93 -3.96
N SER A 106 -14.42 8.18 -4.35
CA SER A 106 -14.93 9.56 -4.46
C SER A 106 -15.05 10.24 -3.10
N PRO A 107 -14.32 11.34 -2.85
CA PRO A 107 -14.50 12.16 -1.66
C PRO A 107 -15.90 12.80 -1.60
N ALA A 108 -16.53 13.03 -2.77
CA ALA A 108 -17.88 13.58 -2.86
C ALA A 108 -18.94 12.60 -2.32
N GLN A 109 -18.74 11.27 -2.55
CA GLN A 109 -19.67 10.23 -2.10
C GLN A 109 -19.43 9.83 -0.63
N HIS A 110 -18.16 9.73 -0.21
CA HIS A 110 -17.79 9.16 1.08
C HIS A 110 -17.32 10.21 2.10
N GLY A 111 -17.16 11.44 1.69
CA GLY A 111 -16.54 12.51 2.48
C GLY A 111 -15.01 12.39 2.53
N TRP A 112 -14.34 13.54 2.64
CA TRP A 112 -12.87 13.62 2.63
C TRP A 112 -12.21 12.79 3.73
N PHE A 113 -12.83 12.70 4.92
CA PHE A 113 -12.28 11.95 6.05
C PHE A 113 -12.23 10.43 5.75
N THR A 114 -13.33 9.88 5.22
CA THR A 114 -13.39 8.47 4.81
C THR A 114 -12.45 8.19 3.64
N ALA A 115 -12.42 9.07 2.64
CA ALA A 115 -11.52 8.95 1.50
C ALA A 115 -10.05 9.00 1.92
N TRP A 116 -9.70 9.84 2.92
CA TRP A 116 -8.33 9.94 3.43
C TRP A 116 -7.94 8.78 4.34
N THR A 117 -8.81 8.38 5.27
CA THR A 117 -8.46 7.42 6.33
C THR A 117 -8.87 5.98 6.02
N GLY A 118 -9.79 5.79 5.08
CA GLY A 118 -10.45 4.52 4.85
C GLY A 118 -11.42 4.08 5.97
N ILE A 119 -11.57 4.87 7.04
CA ILE A 119 -12.47 4.55 8.14
C ILE A 119 -13.92 4.70 7.67
N GLY A 120 -14.74 3.66 7.92
CA GLY A 120 -16.13 3.62 7.49
C GLY A 120 -16.32 3.27 6.01
N TRP A 121 -15.24 3.05 5.25
CA TRP A 121 -15.33 2.72 3.84
C TRP A 121 -15.66 1.25 3.59
N GLU A 122 -16.73 1.01 2.84
CA GLU A 122 -17.11 -0.33 2.38
C GLU A 122 -16.51 -0.59 1.00
N ILE A 123 -15.56 -1.52 0.93
CA ILE A 123 -14.96 -1.92 -0.35
C ILE A 123 -16.00 -2.73 -1.14
N PRO A 124 -16.41 -2.28 -2.32
CA PRO A 124 -17.38 -2.99 -3.13
C PRO A 124 -16.82 -4.33 -3.63
N LYS A 125 -17.71 -5.25 -3.99
CA LYS A 125 -17.29 -6.49 -4.66
C LYS A 125 -16.86 -6.17 -6.08
N ILE A 126 -15.58 -6.26 -6.36
CA ILE A 126 -15.00 -5.97 -7.67
C ILE A 126 -15.24 -7.16 -8.61
N PRO A 127 -15.85 -6.95 -9.80
CA PRO A 127 -15.98 -8.01 -10.79
C PRO A 127 -14.64 -8.56 -11.24
N LEU A 128 -14.51 -9.89 -11.33
CA LEU A 128 -13.28 -10.57 -11.76
C LEU A 128 -12.77 -10.12 -13.13
N ALA A 129 -13.66 -9.55 -13.96
CA ALA A 129 -13.28 -9.00 -15.26
C ALA A 129 -12.13 -7.98 -15.17
N TYR A 130 -12.09 -7.19 -14.10
CA TYR A 130 -11.07 -6.16 -13.89
C TYR A 130 -9.67 -6.71 -13.59
N VAL A 131 -9.54 -8.01 -13.24
CA VAL A 131 -8.27 -8.61 -12.78
C VAL A 131 -7.92 -9.92 -13.49
N LYS A 132 -8.63 -10.29 -14.57
CA LYS A 132 -8.40 -11.54 -15.32
C LYS A 132 -6.96 -11.72 -15.79
N ASP A 133 -6.34 -10.63 -16.20
CA ASP A 133 -4.96 -10.61 -16.67
C ASP A 133 -3.97 -10.92 -15.54
N LEU A 134 -4.14 -10.31 -14.36
CA LEU A 134 -3.31 -10.56 -13.20
C LEU A 134 -3.48 -12.01 -12.68
N MET A 135 -4.68 -12.56 -12.77
CA MET A 135 -4.94 -13.93 -12.35
C MET A 135 -4.22 -14.99 -13.19
N ARG A 136 -3.71 -14.63 -14.39
CA ARG A 136 -2.89 -15.52 -15.22
C ARG A 136 -1.46 -15.67 -14.72
N ASN A 137 -0.91 -14.65 -14.07
CA ASN A 137 0.41 -14.71 -13.48
C ASN A 137 0.32 -15.28 -12.03
N PRO A 138 0.96 -16.43 -11.75
CA PRO A 138 0.87 -17.10 -10.46
C PRO A 138 1.37 -16.26 -9.28
N ILE A 139 2.26 -15.29 -9.51
CA ILE A 139 2.80 -14.43 -8.45
C ILE A 139 1.69 -13.62 -7.74
N HIS A 140 0.70 -13.13 -8.47
CA HIS A 140 -0.37 -12.32 -7.87
C HIS A 140 -1.28 -13.17 -6.98
N LYS A 141 -1.53 -14.45 -7.35
CA LYS A 141 -2.24 -15.42 -6.49
C LYS A 141 -1.40 -15.76 -5.26
N PHE A 142 -0.11 -15.97 -5.43
CA PHE A 142 0.81 -16.22 -4.32
C PHE A 142 0.81 -15.08 -3.33
N ILE A 143 0.94 -13.83 -3.79
CA ILE A 143 0.87 -12.63 -2.95
C ILE A 143 -0.47 -12.56 -2.22
N SER A 144 -1.60 -12.78 -2.92
CA SER A 144 -2.92 -12.74 -2.30
C SER A 144 -3.09 -13.77 -1.18
N ASN A 145 -2.59 -15.00 -1.39
CA ASN A 145 -2.72 -16.07 -0.42
C ASN A 145 -1.76 -15.95 0.78
N HIS A 146 -0.65 -15.24 0.62
CA HIS A 146 0.41 -15.17 1.62
C HIS A 146 0.69 -13.74 2.10
N TYR A 147 -0.17 -12.78 1.76
CA TYR A 147 0.04 -11.35 1.99
C TYR A 147 0.55 -11.04 3.40
N PHE A 148 -0.23 -11.38 4.43
CA PHE A 148 0.16 -11.14 5.81
C PHE A 148 1.35 -11.99 6.27
N LYS A 149 1.53 -13.20 5.73
CA LYS A 149 2.69 -14.03 6.08
C LYS A 149 4.00 -13.39 5.60
N ILE A 150 4.01 -12.86 4.38
CA ILE A 150 5.16 -12.15 3.81
C ILE A 150 5.41 -10.89 4.62
N LEU A 151 4.38 -10.07 4.81
CA LEU A 151 4.47 -8.79 5.48
C LEU A 151 4.95 -8.92 6.92
N LEU A 152 4.23 -9.69 7.74
CA LEU A 152 4.54 -9.86 9.15
C LEU A 152 5.84 -10.65 9.37
N GLY A 153 6.12 -11.64 8.53
CA GLY A 153 7.38 -12.39 8.60
C GLY A 153 8.60 -11.49 8.36
N THR A 154 8.52 -10.59 7.37
CA THR A 154 9.60 -9.63 7.10
C THR A 154 9.74 -8.61 8.24
N ILE A 155 8.64 -8.06 8.74
CA ILE A 155 8.67 -7.12 9.87
C ILE A 155 9.29 -7.78 11.10
N LEU A 156 8.87 -8.99 11.42
CA LEU A 156 9.42 -9.76 12.55
C LEU A 156 10.92 -9.99 12.38
N LEU A 157 11.36 -10.40 11.20
CA LEU A 157 12.78 -10.63 10.90
C LEU A 157 13.60 -9.34 11.09
N ILE A 158 13.16 -8.22 10.55
CA ILE A 158 13.83 -6.94 10.72
C ILE A 158 13.84 -6.52 12.20
N THR A 159 12.73 -6.72 12.91
CA THR A 159 12.63 -6.38 14.34
C THR A 159 13.59 -7.19 15.20
N ILE A 160 13.79 -8.48 14.89
CA ILE A 160 14.77 -9.33 15.58
C ILE A 160 16.20 -8.84 15.33
N ILE A 161 16.51 -8.38 14.12
CA ILE A 161 17.84 -7.86 13.76
C ILE A 161 18.07 -6.51 14.45
N ASN A 162 17.13 -5.59 14.31
CA ASN A 162 17.19 -4.27 14.92
C ASN A 162 15.77 -3.66 15.04
N PRO A 163 15.20 -3.55 16.25
CA PRO A 163 13.85 -3.01 16.46
C PRO A 163 13.72 -1.52 16.10
N ILE A 164 14.82 -0.76 16.10
CA ILE A 164 14.79 0.65 15.69
C ILE A 164 14.77 0.76 14.17
N LEU A 165 15.52 -0.10 13.48
CA LEU A 165 15.56 -0.12 12.01
C LEU A 165 14.17 -0.27 11.41
N VAL A 166 13.30 -1.11 11.98
CA VAL A 166 11.96 -1.34 11.42
C VAL A 166 11.08 -0.08 11.45
N LEU A 167 11.31 0.83 12.40
CA LEU A 167 10.61 2.12 12.44
C LEU A 167 10.89 2.96 11.18
N PHE A 168 12.15 2.94 10.70
CA PHE A 168 12.62 3.82 9.64
C PHE A 168 12.71 3.18 8.26
N ILE A 169 12.77 1.84 8.18
CA ILE A 169 12.73 1.14 6.90
C ILE A 169 11.31 0.74 6.49
N TYR A 170 10.38 0.68 7.46
CA TYR A 170 9.03 0.21 7.18
C TYR A 170 7.94 1.15 7.72
N PHE A 171 7.82 1.35 9.03
CA PHE A 171 6.63 2.01 9.60
C PHE A 171 6.51 3.48 9.18
N LEU A 172 7.53 4.28 9.39
CA LEU A 172 7.48 5.71 9.05
C LEU A 172 7.36 5.95 7.54
N PRO A 173 8.16 5.34 6.66
CA PRO A 173 8.02 5.55 5.22
C PRO A 173 6.69 5.03 4.66
N THR A 174 6.13 3.93 5.20
CA THR A 174 4.81 3.41 4.80
C THR A 174 3.70 4.36 5.23
N ALA A 175 3.76 4.92 6.45
CA ALA A 175 2.81 5.93 6.91
C ALA A 175 2.83 7.18 6.01
N LEU A 176 4.02 7.67 5.67
CA LEU A 176 4.18 8.81 4.76
C LEU A 176 3.65 8.51 3.36
N ALA A 177 3.94 7.32 2.82
CA ALA A 177 3.44 6.90 1.50
C ALA A 177 1.91 6.78 1.48
N PHE A 178 1.30 6.25 2.55
CA PHE A 178 -0.15 6.17 2.71
C PHE A 178 -0.79 7.56 2.66
N HIS A 179 -0.28 8.51 3.43
CA HIS A 179 -0.81 9.88 3.42
C HIS A 179 -0.57 10.60 2.09
N GLY A 180 0.58 10.37 1.46
CA GLY A 180 0.88 10.95 0.14
C GLY A 180 -0.11 10.50 -0.94
N VAL A 181 -0.44 9.20 -0.99
CA VAL A 181 -1.41 8.67 -1.96
C VAL A 181 -2.83 9.18 -1.67
N ASN A 182 -3.23 9.18 -0.39
CA ASN A 182 -4.56 9.65 -0.05
C ASN A 182 -4.73 11.16 -0.24
N ALA A 183 -3.66 11.95 -0.09
CA ALA A 183 -3.68 13.36 -0.43
C ALA A 183 -3.96 13.57 -1.93
N ILE A 184 -3.32 12.78 -2.80
CA ILE A 184 -3.59 12.85 -4.25
C ILE A 184 -5.04 12.46 -4.54
N ASN A 185 -5.58 11.42 -3.90
CA ASN A 185 -6.97 10.98 -4.13
C ASN A 185 -8.02 11.99 -3.64
N VAL A 186 -7.70 12.82 -2.65
CA VAL A 186 -8.65 13.76 -2.04
C VAL A 186 -8.57 15.15 -2.69
N PHE A 187 -7.38 15.57 -3.11
CA PHE A 187 -7.14 16.95 -3.59
C PHE A 187 -6.70 17.01 -5.06
N GLY A 188 -6.41 15.90 -5.73
CA GLY A 188 -6.05 15.81 -7.15
C GLY A 188 -7.23 15.48 -8.01
#